data_52ab4cb89ab9319df981ea1b9b9145e5
#
_entry.id   52ab4cb89ab9319df981ea1b9b9145e5
#
_cell.length_a   1.000
_cell.length_b   1.000
_cell.length_c   1.000
_cell.angle_alpha   90.00
_cell.angle_beta   90.00
_cell.angle_gamma   90.00
#
_symmetry.space_group_name_H-M   'P 1'
#
loop_
_entity.id
_entity.type
_entity.pdbx_description
1 polymer ?
#
loop_
_entity_poly.entity_id
_entity_poly.type
_entity_poly.pdbx_seq_one_letter_code
_entity_poly.pdbx_strand_id
1 'polypeptide(L)'
;MTKIRLALPYVFLFLLTALALDLANPHFDKPARDGGFFLYAGGQILEGKIPYRDFWDSKGPGIFYINALGLLLGGGSRWGVWFIEFVCIFGTLILLYNSLSKRWGVGAALFGSLFAGLGLRAVLGYGNYTEEYALLFNAAGLALFLSMVDVERNYWKYLWVGALFGLSFTFRANNIGGLFAILGAVFLFYVFKRNYLETLRIILAALAGFALPLLLWTIYFALLGNAGEMIYASIIFNFSYSAAKDREWLDIFGGFGRYGMDWYGWFTLAAWFVLGFRVLASFVQRKVSVFEVFLLLWFPIEILLSNLSGRNFTHYYIGWTLAAAVYSAFLFAEVWQAAFKVPPLEGWSDGFSAAASLALIILLIAISPSSWTRYAGTFRSGGAAYVDPISAYIRDNTQPDDLVLTWYPEMGVSFMAGRVSPVKYLYYPLFLEGSLTPEIEARYIEDLTTNPPELILDCARSVDAIPSLDPVTREEQFSTPGLKRKMYLPPRLGEIFEFVERNYQIENTINECLIFRLNQN
;
A
#
# COMPACT_ATOMS: atom_id res chain seq x y z
N MET A 1 34.72 -15.60 -12.47
CA MET A 1 33.66 -15.39 -13.47
C MET A 1 32.31 -16.01 -13.05
N THR A 2 32.27 -17.20 -12.48
CA THR A 2 31.00 -17.87 -12.07
C THR A 2 30.20 -17.08 -11.02
N LYS A 3 30.86 -16.52 -9.99
CA LYS A 3 30.18 -15.71 -8.96
C LYS A 3 29.51 -14.45 -9.51
N ILE A 4 30.13 -13.78 -10.49
CA ILE A 4 29.56 -12.57 -11.12
C ILE A 4 28.30 -12.94 -11.92
N ARG A 5 28.33 -14.06 -12.65
CA ARG A 5 27.19 -14.53 -13.44
C ARG A 5 25.97 -14.84 -12.57
N LEU A 6 26.19 -15.41 -11.38
CA LEU A 6 25.14 -15.70 -10.40
C LEU A 6 24.56 -14.43 -9.75
N ALA A 7 25.32 -13.33 -9.69
CA ALA A 7 24.88 -12.08 -9.09
C ALA A 7 24.01 -11.21 -10.04
N LEU A 8 24.14 -11.35 -11.36
CA LEU A 8 23.48 -10.48 -12.35
C LEU A 8 21.94 -10.44 -12.22
N PRO A 9 21.23 -11.55 -11.97
CA PRO A 9 19.79 -11.47 -11.73
C PRO A 9 19.44 -10.57 -10.53
N TYR A 10 20.20 -10.63 -9.44
CA TYR A 10 19.96 -9.80 -8.26
C TYR A 10 20.30 -8.32 -8.49
N VAL A 11 21.33 -8.03 -9.30
CA VAL A 11 21.62 -6.66 -9.76
C VAL A 11 20.46 -6.12 -10.61
N PHE A 12 19.90 -6.94 -11.50
CA PHE A 12 18.70 -6.59 -12.25
C PHE A 12 17.52 -6.27 -11.32
N LEU A 13 17.24 -7.13 -10.32
CA LEU A 13 16.17 -6.90 -9.35
C LEU A 13 16.39 -5.64 -8.52
N PHE A 14 17.63 -5.34 -8.12
CA PHE A 14 18.00 -4.12 -7.42
C PHE A 14 17.70 -2.87 -8.25
N LEU A 15 18.11 -2.84 -9.52
CA LEU A 15 17.83 -1.72 -10.43
C LEU A 15 16.34 -1.61 -10.74
N LEU A 16 15.63 -2.72 -10.85
CA LEU A 16 14.19 -2.75 -11.05
C LEU A 16 13.44 -2.17 -9.84
N THR A 17 13.91 -2.47 -8.62
CA THR A 17 13.39 -1.86 -7.37
C THR A 17 13.63 -0.36 -7.35
N ALA A 18 14.86 0.07 -7.67
CA ALA A 18 15.18 1.49 -7.76
C ALA A 18 14.29 2.21 -8.79
N LEU A 19 14.03 1.57 -9.93
CA LEU A 19 13.14 2.11 -10.96
C LEU A 19 11.68 2.18 -10.48
N ALA A 20 11.20 1.20 -9.72
CA ALA A 20 9.85 1.21 -9.19
C ALA A 20 9.62 2.34 -8.16
N LEU A 21 10.66 2.71 -7.40
CA LEU A 21 10.62 3.72 -6.35
C LEU A 21 11.20 5.08 -6.78
N ASP A 22 11.37 5.36 -8.08
CA ASP A 22 12.01 6.59 -8.53
C ASP A 22 11.22 7.85 -8.19
N LEU A 23 9.89 7.77 -8.18
CA LEU A 23 9.00 8.87 -7.78
C LEU A 23 8.86 9.02 -6.26
N ALA A 24 9.09 7.95 -5.50
CA ALA A 24 9.09 7.97 -4.04
C ALA A 24 10.36 8.59 -3.44
N ASN A 25 11.36 8.92 -4.28
CA ASN A 25 12.65 9.46 -3.85
C ASN A 25 12.48 10.79 -3.10
N PRO A 26 12.91 10.87 -1.81
CA PRO A 26 12.73 12.03 -0.95
C PRO A 26 13.32 13.35 -1.43
N HIS A 27 14.21 13.31 -2.42
CA HIS A 27 14.88 14.51 -2.93
C HIS A 27 13.98 15.39 -3.81
N PHE A 28 12.97 14.80 -4.51
CA PHE A 28 12.30 15.48 -5.62
C PHE A 28 10.95 16.08 -5.29
N ASP A 29 10.24 15.54 -4.30
CA ASP A 29 8.89 16.01 -4.00
C ASP A 29 8.52 15.79 -2.53
N LYS A 30 7.42 16.41 -2.11
CA LYS A 30 6.76 16.11 -0.83
C LYS A 30 6.16 14.68 -0.88
N PRO A 31 5.96 14.04 0.28
CA PRO A 31 5.30 12.75 0.32
C PRO A 31 3.85 12.87 -0.18
N ALA A 32 3.32 11.78 -0.77
CA ALA A 32 1.90 11.66 -1.07
C ALA A 32 1.05 11.85 0.21
N ARG A 33 -0.21 12.19 0.04
CA ARG A 33 -1.13 12.45 1.16
C ARG A 33 -1.10 11.36 2.24
N ASP A 34 -1.34 10.10 1.85
CA ASP A 34 -1.35 8.97 2.78
C ASP A 34 0.05 8.72 3.36
N GLY A 35 1.09 8.70 2.52
CA GLY A 35 2.48 8.56 2.95
C GLY A 35 2.92 9.69 3.88
N GLY A 36 2.47 10.92 3.64
CA GLY A 36 2.71 12.07 4.51
C GLY A 36 2.07 11.91 5.89
N PHE A 37 0.85 11.38 5.92
CA PHE A 37 0.18 11.03 7.19
C PHE A 37 0.96 9.96 7.96
N PHE A 38 1.44 8.90 7.28
CA PHE A 38 2.17 7.83 7.95
C PHE A 38 3.53 8.31 8.49
N LEU A 39 4.20 9.23 7.80
CA LEU A 39 5.41 9.90 8.30
C LEU A 39 5.10 10.73 9.55
N TYR A 40 4.03 11.53 9.51
CA TYR A 40 3.57 12.30 10.68
C TYR A 40 3.28 11.37 11.86
N ALA A 41 2.48 10.32 11.66
CA ALA A 41 2.16 9.33 12.69
C ALA A 41 3.41 8.63 13.25
N GLY A 42 4.35 8.28 12.39
CA GLY A 42 5.65 7.73 12.80
C GLY A 42 6.46 8.68 13.68
N GLY A 43 6.48 9.97 13.32
CA GLY A 43 7.09 11.03 14.13
C GLY A 43 6.43 11.15 15.50
N GLN A 44 5.08 11.18 15.53
CA GLN A 44 4.33 11.25 16.78
C GLN A 44 4.60 10.05 17.71
N ILE A 45 4.79 8.84 17.16
CA ILE A 45 5.18 7.66 17.96
C ILE A 45 6.56 7.85 18.58
N LEU A 46 7.52 8.43 17.87
CA LEU A 46 8.86 8.71 18.42
C LEU A 46 8.82 9.75 19.54
N GLU A 47 7.81 10.62 19.55
CA GLU A 47 7.51 11.57 20.63
C GLU A 47 6.67 10.97 21.77
N GLY A 48 6.39 9.65 21.75
CA GLY A 48 5.66 8.93 22.78
C GLY A 48 4.14 8.95 22.64
N LYS A 49 3.59 9.44 21.54
CA LYS A 49 2.16 9.38 21.25
C LYS A 49 1.73 7.97 20.84
N ILE A 50 0.49 7.62 21.15
CA ILE A 50 -0.06 6.29 20.91
C ILE A 50 -1.11 6.36 19.78
N PRO A 51 -0.96 5.56 18.70
CA PRO A 51 -1.95 5.47 17.63
C PRO A 51 -3.36 5.17 18.19
N TYR A 52 -4.38 5.69 17.54
CA TYR A 52 -5.81 5.59 17.87
C TYR A 52 -6.23 6.32 19.17
N ARG A 53 -5.29 6.57 20.10
CA ARG A 53 -5.53 7.38 21.29
C ARG A 53 -5.28 8.86 21.02
N ASP A 54 -4.07 9.18 20.56
CA ASP A 54 -3.58 10.56 20.42
C ASP A 54 -3.77 11.10 18.99
N PHE A 55 -3.75 10.23 18.00
CA PHE A 55 -4.13 10.49 16.62
C PHE A 55 -4.86 9.27 16.05
N TRP A 56 -5.69 9.48 15.02
CA TRP A 56 -6.58 8.45 14.53
C TRP A 56 -6.51 8.28 13.01
N ASP A 57 -6.48 7.01 12.56
CA ASP A 57 -6.71 6.59 11.18
C ASP A 57 -7.24 5.15 11.15
N SER A 58 -7.83 4.75 10.04
CA SER A 58 -8.45 3.43 9.83
C SER A 58 -7.47 2.33 9.42
N LYS A 59 -6.18 2.61 9.31
CA LYS A 59 -5.18 1.62 8.93
C LYS A 59 -4.76 0.76 10.13
N GLY A 60 -4.25 -0.43 9.83
CA GLY A 60 -3.66 -1.29 10.85
C GLY A 60 -2.39 -0.69 11.47
N PRO A 61 -1.99 -1.13 12.68
CA PRO A 61 -0.88 -0.52 13.42
C PRO A 61 0.48 -0.66 12.72
N GLY A 62 0.67 -1.70 11.92
CA GLY A 62 1.94 -1.98 11.24
C GLY A 62 2.50 -0.79 10.48
N ILE A 63 1.66 0.01 9.79
CA ILE A 63 2.13 1.14 8.99
C ILE A 63 2.72 2.26 9.85
N PHE A 64 2.13 2.56 11.00
CA PHE A 64 2.62 3.63 11.86
C PHE A 64 3.96 3.28 12.48
N TYR A 65 4.09 2.04 12.98
CA TYR A 65 5.34 1.59 13.62
C TYR A 65 6.47 1.34 12.62
N ILE A 66 6.19 0.92 11.37
CA ILE A 66 7.23 0.80 10.35
C ILE A 66 7.75 2.18 9.92
N ASN A 67 6.88 3.19 9.85
CA ASN A 67 7.29 4.57 9.61
C ASN A 67 8.11 5.12 10.78
N ALA A 68 7.71 4.88 12.04
CA ALA A 68 8.50 5.24 13.20
C ALA A 68 9.90 4.59 13.16
N LEU A 69 9.98 3.30 12.82
CA LEU A 69 11.26 2.61 12.64
C LEU A 69 12.09 3.24 11.52
N GLY A 70 11.48 3.57 10.39
CA GLY A 70 12.16 4.21 9.28
C GLY A 70 12.72 5.59 9.67
N LEU A 71 11.92 6.40 10.34
CA LEU A 71 12.37 7.70 10.85
C LEU A 71 13.49 7.56 11.88
N LEU A 72 13.40 6.58 12.79
CA LEU A 72 14.47 6.30 13.76
C LEU A 72 15.77 5.94 13.05
N LEU A 73 15.74 5.04 12.06
CA LEU A 73 16.91 4.63 11.27
C LEU A 73 17.47 5.79 10.42
N GLY A 74 16.61 6.67 9.95
CA GLY A 74 16.98 7.85 9.16
C GLY A 74 17.36 9.08 9.98
N GLY A 75 17.41 9.01 11.33
CA GLY A 75 17.67 10.16 12.18
C GLY A 75 16.62 11.29 12.01
N GLY A 76 15.35 10.93 11.88
CA GLY A 76 14.22 11.82 11.61
C GLY A 76 13.96 12.08 10.11
N SER A 77 14.84 11.63 9.23
CA SER A 77 14.70 11.80 7.80
C SER A 77 13.82 10.71 7.16
N ARG A 78 12.96 11.12 6.23
CA ARG A 78 12.16 10.19 5.42
C ARG A 78 12.99 9.25 4.53
N TRP A 79 14.30 9.49 4.38
CA TRP A 79 15.21 8.55 3.73
C TRP A 79 15.27 7.19 4.41
N GLY A 80 15.11 7.14 5.73
CA GLY A 80 15.05 5.87 6.44
C GLY A 80 13.77 5.08 6.12
N VAL A 81 12.64 5.77 5.92
CA VAL A 81 11.38 5.15 5.46
C VAL A 81 11.54 4.64 4.03
N TRP A 82 12.03 5.47 3.11
CA TRP A 82 12.33 5.07 1.73
C TRP A 82 13.28 3.84 1.66
N PHE A 83 14.27 3.78 2.54
CA PHE A 83 15.15 2.61 2.63
C PHE A 83 14.40 1.34 3.02
N ILE A 84 13.44 1.42 3.96
CA ILE A 84 12.61 0.26 4.32
C ILE A 84 11.69 -0.13 3.16
N GLU A 85 11.07 0.82 2.45
CA GLU A 85 10.30 0.56 1.22
C GLU A 85 11.15 -0.21 0.21
N PHE A 86 12.38 0.29 -0.03
CA PHE A 86 13.34 -0.37 -0.93
C PHE A 86 13.62 -1.81 -0.50
N VAL A 87 13.89 -2.06 0.78
CA VAL A 87 14.15 -3.40 1.32
C VAL A 87 12.93 -4.31 1.15
N CYS A 88 11.73 -3.79 1.40
CA CYS A 88 10.48 -4.56 1.25
C CYS A 88 10.22 -4.95 -0.22
N ILE A 89 10.34 -4.02 -1.16
CA ILE A 89 10.13 -4.29 -2.60
C ILE A 89 11.24 -5.21 -3.14
N PHE A 90 12.50 -4.93 -2.81
CA PHE A 90 13.63 -5.77 -3.24
C PHE A 90 13.52 -7.19 -2.70
N GLY A 91 13.19 -7.33 -1.41
CA GLY A 91 12.94 -8.63 -0.78
C GLY A 91 11.79 -9.38 -1.45
N THR A 92 10.70 -8.69 -1.79
CA THR A 92 9.57 -9.23 -2.56
C THR A 92 10.04 -9.80 -3.91
N LEU A 93 10.78 -9.01 -4.68
CA LEU A 93 11.28 -9.45 -6.00
C LEU A 93 12.26 -10.60 -5.89
N ILE A 94 13.12 -10.64 -4.85
CA ILE A 94 14.02 -11.79 -4.58
C ILE A 94 13.22 -13.06 -4.29
N LEU A 95 12.21 -12.97 -3.41
CA LEU A 95 11.36 -14.11 -3.06
C LEU A 95 10.62 -14.66 -4.27
N LEU A 96 10.05 -13.77 -5.08
CA LEU A 96 9.40 -14.13 -6.35
C LEU A 96 10.37 -14.79 -7.31
N TYR A 97 11.49 -14.13 -7.62
CA TYR A 97 12.50 -14.66 -8.53
C TYR A 97 12.97 -16.06 -8.12
N ASN A 98 13.32 -16.24 -6.84
CA ASN A 98 13.79 -17.52 -6.33
C ASN A 98 12.72 -18.61 -6.40
N SER A 99 11.47 -18.29 -6.13
CA SER A 99 10.35 -19.24 -6.20
C SER A 99 10.02 -19.61 -7.65
N LEU A 100 9.97 -18.64 -8.54
CA LEU A 100 9.65 -18.82 -9.94
C LEU A 100 10.78 -19.54 -10.69
N SER A 101 12.06 -19.24 -10.37
CA SER A 101 13.21 -19.88 -10.98
C SER A 101 13.30 -21.36 -10.66
N LYS A 102 12.97 -21.75 -9.41
CA LYS A 102 12.88 -23.16 -8.99
C LYS A 102 11.76 -23.92 -9.70
N ARG A 103 10.66 -23.21 -10.05
CA ARG A 103 9.48 -23.86 -10.63
C ARG A 103 9.51 -23.89 -12.15
N TRP A 104 9.93 -22.80 -12.80
CA TRP A 104 9.85 -22.63 -14.26
C TRP A 104 11.15 -22.16 -14.91
N GLY A 105 12.25 -22.14 -14.17
CA GLY A 105 13.55 -21.71 -14.68
C GLY A 105 13.79 -20.22 -14.65
N VAL A 106 15.05 -19.84 -14.85
CA VAL A 106 15.54 -18.46 -14.74
C VAL A 106 14.86 -17.50 -15.71
N GLY A 107 14.60 -17.93 -16.94
CA GLY A 107 13.95 -17.09 -17.94
C GLY A 107 12.54 -16.67 -17.54
N ALA A 108 11.73 -17.62 -17.08
CA ALA A 108 10.40 -17.36 -16.58
C ALA A 108 10.43 -16.45 -15.33
N ALA A 109 11.40 -16.67 -14.44
CA ALA A 109 11.58 -15.86 -13.23
C ALA A 109 11.98 -14.41 -13.56
N LEU A 110 12.91 -14.20 -14.49
CA LEU A 110 13.29 -12.85 -14.94
C LEU A 110 12.12 -12.13 -15.60
N PHE A 111 11.36 -12.82 -16.46
CA PHE A 111 10.19 -12.24 -17.11
C PHE A 111 9.10 -11.88 -16.09
N GLY A 112 8.78 -12.79 -15.16
CA GLY A 112 7.81 -12.54 -14.09
C GLY A 112 8.22 -11.38 -13.18
N SER A 113 9.51 -11.32 -12.80
CA SER A 113 10.03 -10.23 -11.98
C SER A 113 10.00 -8.89 -12.70
N LEU A 114 10.38 -8.86 -13.99
CA LEU A 114 10.26 -7.66 -14.82
C LEU A 114 8.81 -7.16 -14.85
N PHE A 115 7.88 -8.07 -15.08
CA PHE A 115 6.46 -7.75 -15.16
C PHE A 115 5.96 -7.20 -13.82
N ALA A 116 6.33 -7.82 -12.69
CA ALA A 116 6.02 -7.31 -11.35
C ALA A 116 6.57 -5.90 -11.12
N GLY A 117 7.85 -5.67 -11.43
CA GLY A 117 8.50 -4.38 -11.21
C GLY A 117 7.92 -3.25 -12.07
N LEU A 118 7.55 -3.52 -13.33
CA LEU A 118 6.86 -2.56 -14.18
C LEU A 118 5.45 -2.24 -13.67
N GLY A 119 4.72 -3.25 -13.16
CA GLY A 119 3.44 -3.06 -12.50
C GLY A 119 3.57 -2.22 -11.22
N LEU A 120 4.56 -2.52 -10.38
CA LEU A 120 4.85 -1.72 -9.18
C LEU A 120 5.14 -0.27 -9.54
N ARG A 121 5.98 -0.01 -10.54
CA ARG A 121 6.26 1.35 -11.01
C ARG A 121 4.98 2.11 -11.41
N ALA A 122 4.02 1.42 -12.01
CA ALA A 122 2.75 2.04 -12.45
C ALA A 122 1.84 2.42 -11.28
N VAL A 123 1.93 1.75 -10.12
CA VAL A 123 0.99 1.89 -9.01
C VAL A 123 1.57 2.56 -7.77
N LEU A 124 2.89 2.55 -7.58
CA LEU A 124 3.53 3.08 -6.36
C LEU A 124 3.52 4.61 -6.29
N GLY A 125 3.65 5.30 -7.42
CA GLY A 125 3.71 6.75 -7.43
C GLY A 125 4.74 7.29 -6.44
N TYR A 126 4.30 8.10 -5.49
CA TYR A 126 5.16 8.72 -4.46
C TYR A 126 5.47 7.81 -3.26
N GLY A 127 5.03 6.56 -3.28
CA GLY A 127 5.38 5.53 -2.28
C GLY A 127 4.74 5.68 -0.90
N ASN A 128 5.27 4.88 0.02
CA ASN A 128 4.87 4.78 1.42
C ASN A 128 3.38 4.40 1.59
N TYR A 129 2.93 3.40 0.83
CA TYR A 129 1.59 2.83 0.98
C TYR A 129 1.61 1.56 1.85
N THR A 130 0.52 1.30 2.53
CA THR A 130 0.35 0.10 3.37
C THR A 130 0.58 -1.20 2.61
N GLU A 131 0.18 -1.23 1.35
CA GLU A 131 0.29 -2.38 0.46
C GLU A 131 1.74 -2.74 0.13
N GLU A 132 2.65 -1.77 0.08
CA GLU A 132 4.08 -2.00 -0.22
C GLU A 132 4.74 -2.87 0.84
N TYR A 133 4.52 -2.55 2.10
CA TYR A 133 5.06 -3.31 3.23
C TYR A 133 4.39 -4.68 3.36
N ALA A 134 3.07 -4.72 3.17
CA ALA A 134 2.29 -5.95 3.16
C ALA A 134 2.76 -6.93 2.07
N LEU A 135 3.23 -6.41 0.93
CA LEU A 135 3.65 -7.19 -0.23
C LEU A 135 4.81 -8.15 0.10
N LEU A 136 5.78 -7.73 0.93
CA LEU A 136 6.89 -8.59 1.38
C LEU A 136 6.39 -9.81 2.12
N PHE A 137 5.45 -9.62 3.05
CA PHE A 137 4.89 -10.72 3.84
C PHE A 137 4.03 -11.64 2.98
N ASN A 138 3.26 -11.09 2.04
CA ASN A 138 2.50 -11.88 1.07
C ASN A 138 3.42 -12.71 0.17
N ALA A 139 4.50 -12.11 -0.33
CA ALA A 139 5.50 -12.82 -1.15
C ALA A 139 6.20 -13.93 -0.35
N ALA A 140 6.52 -13.69 0.93
CA ALA A 140 7.11 -14.70 1.80
C ALA A 140 6.14 -15.86 2.07
N GLY A 141 4.87 -15.56 2.38
CA GLY A 141 3.82 -16.56 2.56
C GLY A 141 3.60 -17.41 1.31
N LEU A 142 3.57 -16.75 0.15
CA LEU A 142 3.46 -17.40 -1.15
C LEU A 142 4.68 -18.28 -1.46
N ALA A 143 5.90 -17.77 -1.26
CA ALA A 143 7.13 -18.51 -1.47
C ALA A 143 7.20 -19.77 -0.59
N LEU A 144 6.76 -19.66 0.68
CA LEU A 144 6.66 -20.79 1.58
C LEU A 144 5.63 -21.81 1.09
N PHE A 145 4.44 -21.36 0.68
CA PHE A 145 3.41 -22.23 0.10
C PHE A 145 3.94 -22.96 -1.14
N LEU A 146 4.54 -22.24 -2.10
CA LEU A 146 5.09 -22.82 -3.32
C LEU A 146 6.20 -23.84 -3.05
N SER A 147 6.94 -23.69 -1.96
CA SER A 147 8.01 -24.64 -1.58
C SER A 147 7.50 -25.99 -1.09
N MET A 148 6.22 -26.11 -0.72
CA MET A 148 5.65 -27.29 -0.11
C MET A 148 4.47 -27.90 -0.86
N VAL A 149 3.83 -27.16 -1.77
CA VAL A 149 2.54 -27.55 -2.37
C VAL A 149 2.58 -28.88 -3.13
N ASP A 150 3.75 -29.25 -3.67
CA ASP A 150 3.92 -30.48 -4.44
C ASP A 150 4.62 -31.63 -3.63
N VAL A 151 5.15 -31.34 -2.44
CA VAL A 151 6.12 -32.24 -1.77
C VAL A 151 5.70 -32.71 -0.38
N GLU A 152 5.14 -31.85 0.47
CA GLU A 152 4.96 -32.19 1.88
C GLU A 152 3.67 -31.64 2.51
N ARG A 153 3.07 -32.49 3.40
CA ARG A 153 2.02 -32.08 4.32
C ARG A 153 2.63 -31.63 5.64
N ASN A 154 3.02 -30.35 5.73
CA ASN A 154 3.65 -29.82 6.94
C ASN A 154 2.77 -28.69 7.53
N TYR A 155 2.06 -29.00 8.62
CA TYR A 155 1.17 -28.04 9.30
C TYR A 155 1.91 -26.83 9.84
N TRP A 156 3.17 -26.98 10.28
CA TRP A 156 4.00 -25.86 10.72
C TRP A 156 4.26 -24.86 9.60
N LYS A 157 4.45 -25.33 8.38
CA LYS A 157 4.59 -24.43 7.23
C LYS A 157 3.28 -23.68 6.97
N TYR A 158 2.11 -24.32 7.08
CA TYR A 158 0.81 -23.64 6.95
C TYR A 158 0.57 -22.63 8.08
N LEU A 159 1.02 -22.91 9.31
CA LEU A 159 0.98 -21.96 10.40
C LEU A 159 1.81 -20.70 10.05
N TRP A 160 3.04 -20.88 9.55
CA TRP A 160 3.87 -19.76 9.12
C TRP A 160 3.31 -19.02 7.89
N VAL A 161 2.70 -19.71 6.93
CA VAL A 161 1.95 -19.06 5.83
C VAL A 161 0.87 -18.16 6.43
N GLY A 162 0.07 -18.69 7.35
CA GLY A 162 -0.93 -17.88 8.05
C GLY A 162 -0.33 -16.68 8.78
N ALA A 163 0.75 -16.85 9.52
CA ALA A 163 1.39 -15.78 10.28
C ALA A 163 1.92 -14.65 9.37
N LEU A 164 2.49 -14.99 8.21
CA LEU A 164 2.96 -14.01 7.23
C LEU A 164 1.80 -13.22 6.64
N PHE A 165 0.69 -13.86 6.27
CA PHE A 165 -0.51 -13.13 5.85
C PHE A 165 -1.18 -12.37 6.99
N GLY A 166 -1.08 -12.84 8.24
CA GLY A 166 -1.50 -12.10 9.43
C GLY A 166 -0.69 -10.82 9.64
N LEU A 167 0.64 -10.87 9.43
CA LEU A 167 1.49 -9.67 9.41
C LEU A 167 1.06 -8.71 8.30
N SER A 168 0.84 -9.21 7.07
CA SER A 168 0.31 -8.40 5.96
C SER A 168 -0.99 -7.69 6.33
N PHE A 169 -1.92 -8.41 6.99
CA PHE A 169 -3.21 -7.86 7.43
C PHE A 169 -3.04 -6.68 8.41
N THR A 170 -1.99 -6.68 9.24
CA THR A 170 -1.73 -5.57 10.18
C THR A 170 -1.33 -4.26 9.51
N PHE A 171 -0.98 -4.29 8.21
CA PHE A 171 -0.80 -3.11 7.37
C PHE A 171 -2.08 -2.78 6.62
N ARG A 172 -2.69 -3.79 5.98
CA ARG A 172 -3.87 -3.62 5.15
C ARG A 172 -4.78 -4.84 5.19
N ALA A 173 -6.00 -4.66 5.68
CA ALA A 173 -6.94 -5.76 5.92
C ALA A 173 -7.36 -6.53 4.65
N ASN A 174 -7.48 -5.87 3.49
CA ASN A 174 -7.89 -6.51 2.24
C ASN A 174 -6.73 -7.12 1.43
N ASN A 175 -5.48 -7.08 1.93
CA ASN A 175 -4.30 -7.55 1.19
C ASN A 175 -3.96 -9.04 1.46
N ILE A 176 -4.99 -9.86 1.64
CA ILE A 176 -4.88 -11.29 2.02
C ILE A 176 -5.50 -12.24 0.98
N GLY A 177 -5.65 -11.79 -0.26
CA GLY A 177 -6.23 -12.58 -1.35
C GLY A 177 -5.50 -13.89 -1.60
N GLY A 178 -4.16 -13.88 -1.51
CA GLY A 178 -3.34 -15.08 -1.60
C GLY A 178 -3.67 -16.12 -0.53
N LEU A 179 -3.93 -15.72 0.72
CA LEU A 179 -4.33 -16.65 1.79
C LEU A 179 -5.69 -17.28 1.49
N PHE A 180 -6.69 -16.49 1.08
CA PHE A 180 -8.00 -17.02 0.72
C PHE A 180 -7.90 -18.00 -0.45
N ALA A 181 -7.07 -17.70 -1.45
CA ALA A 181 -6.85 -18.61 -2.57
C ALA A 181 -6.16 -19.91 -2.13
N ILE A 182 -5.17 -19.84 -1.24
CA ILE A 182 -4.50 -21.03 -0.67
C ILE A 182 -5.49 -21.89 0.11
N LEU A 183 -6.26 -21.29 1.02
CA LEU A 183 -7.23 -22.02 1.84
C LEU A 183 -8.37 -22.57 0.99
N GLY A 184 -8.86 -21.81 0.01
CA GLY A 184 -9.87 -22.26 -0.95
C GLY A 184 -9.39 -23.45 -1.79
N ALA A 185 -8.14 -23.39 -2.27
CA ALA A 185 -7.55 -24.49 -3.04
C ALA A 185 -7.39 -25.77 -2.20
N VAL A 186 -6.87 -25.62 -0.97
CA VAL A 186 -6.76 -26.73 -0.01
C VAL A 186 -8.16 -27.33 0.29
N PHE A 187 -9.13 -26.47 0.58
CA PHE A 187 -10.49 -26.89 0.86
C PHE A 187 -11.08 -27.69 -0.31
N LEU A 188 -11.11 -27.12 -1.51
CA LEU A 188 -11.68 -27.79 -2.69
C LEU A 188 -10.96 -29.11 -2.97
N PHE A 189 -9.63 -29.09 -3.02
CA PHE A 189 -8.85 -30.28 -3.38
C PHE A 189 -9.02 -31.45 -2.42
N TYR A 190 -8.93 -31.21 -1.10
CA TYR A 190 -9.02 -32.28 -0.11
C TYR A 190 -10.46 -32.71 0.18
N VAL A 191 -11.45 -31.82 0.05
CA VAL A 191 -12.87 -32.17 0.14
C VAL A 191 -13.29 -33.10 -1.02
N PHE A 192 -12.85 -32.80 -2.26
CA PHE A 192 -13.06 -33.70 -3.39
C PHE A 192 -12.42 -35.07 -3.20
N LYS A 193 -11.28 -35.13 -2.48
CA LYS A 193 -10.62 -36.39 -2.10
C LYS A 193 -11.22 -37.03 -0.84
N ARG A 194 -12.31 -36.49 -0.28
CA ARG A 194 -12.98 -36.92 0.96
C ARG A 194 -12.02 -36.98 2.19
N ASN A 195 -10.99 -36.15 2.19
CA ASN A 195 -10.03 -36.06 3.28
C ASN A 195 -10.33 -34.85 4.17
N TYR A 196 -11.47 -34.88 4.83
CA TYR A 196 -11.99 -33.74 5.62
C TYR A 196 -11.14 -33.38 6.83
N LEU A 197 -10.54 -34.39 7.48
CA LEU A 197 -9.71 -34.18 8.66
C LEU A 197 -8.42 -33.43 8.29
N GLU A 198 -7.82 -33.77 7.17
CA GLU A 198 -6.64 -33.07 6.65
C GLU A 198 -6.95 -31.64 6.27
N THR A 199 -8.07 -31.41 5.58
CA THR A 199 -8.58 -30.06 5.27
C THR A 199 -8.68 -29.23 6.54
N LEU A 200 -9.36 -29.75 7.57
CA LEU A 200 -9.55 -29.04 8.84
C LEU A 200 -8.22 -28.71 9.52
N ARG A 201 -7.29 -29.65 9.61
CA ARG A 201 -5.98 -29.44 10.24
C ARG A 201 -5.17 -28.34 9.56
N ILE A 202 -5.12 -28.35 8.23
CA ILE A 202 -4.41 -27.34 7.45
C ILE A 202 -5.03 -25.95 7.66
N ILE A 203 -6.35 -25.86 7.53
CA ILE A 203 -7.07 -24.58 7.70
C ILE A 203 -6.88 -24.04 9.12
N LEU A 204 -7.04 -24.89 10.15
CA LEU A 204 -6.86 -24.47 11.54
C LEU A 204 -5.39 -24.03 11.82
N ALA A 205 -4.40 -24.72 11.26
CA ALA A 205 -3.00 -24.32 11.39
C ALA A 205 -2.77 -22.92 10.76
N ALA A 206 -3.27 -22.69 9.55
CA ALA A 206 -3.12 -21.41 8.88
C ALA A 206 -3.88 -20.28 9.61
N LEU A 207 -5.11 -20.53 10.09
CA LEU A 207 -5.88 -19.56 10.85
C LEU A 207 -5.24 -19.24 12.21
N ALA A 208 -4.68 -20.24 12.90
CA ALA A 208 -3.93 -20.02 14.14
C ALA A 208 -2.69 -19.14 13.89
N GLY A 209 -1.94 -19.41 12.81
CA GLY A 209 -0.83 -18.57 12.40
C GLY A 209 -1.28 -17.14 12.07
N PHE A 210 -2.37 -17.00 11.31
CA PHE A 210 -2.92 -15.68 10.95
C PHE A 210 -3.34 -14.85 12.18
N ALA A 211 -3.92 -15.50 13.17
CA ALA A 211 -4.35 -14.84 14.40
C ALA A 211 -3.18 -14.34 15.26
N LEU A 212 -2.00 -14.93 15.14
CA LEU A 212 -0.86 -14.63 16.03
C LEU A 212 -0.42 -13.16 15.98
N PRO A 213 -0.13 -12.54 14.83
CA PRO A 213 0.23 -11.11 14.78
C PRO A 213 -0.88 -10.19 15.27
N LEU A 214 -2.14 -10.52 14.98
CA LEU A 214 -3.29 -9.75 15.44
C LEU A 214 -3.41 -9.79 16.97
N LEU A 215 -3.23 -10.97 17.55
CA LEU A 215 -3.24 -11.16 19.00
C LEU A 215 -2.11 -10.38 19.68
N LEU A 216 -0.89 -10.41 19.11
CA LEU A 216 0.24 -9.65 19.63
C LEU A 216 -0.04 -8.14 19.64
N TRP A 217 -0.59 -7.58 18.57
CA TRP A 217 -1.01 -6.18 18.54
C TRP A 217 -2.14 -5.89 19.54
N THR A 218 -3.12 -6.79 19.63
CA THR A 218 -4.22 -6.62 20.60
C THR A 218 -3.71 -6.60 22.04
N ILE A 219 -2.79 -7.50 22.40
CA ILE A 219 -2.14 -7.52 23.72
C ILE A 219 -1.36 -6.24 23.96
N TYR A 220 -0.56 -5.79 22.98
CA TYR A 220 0.22 -4.57 23.08
C TYR A 220 -0.67 -3.36 23.37
N PHE A 221 -1.75 -3.15 22.58
CA PHE A 221 -2.68 -2.05 22.80
C PHE A 221 -3.56 -2.23 24.05
N ALA A 222 -3.79 -3.46 24.50
CA ALA A 222 -4.47 -3.70 25.78
C ALA A 222 -3.62 -3.25 26.98
N LEU A 223 -2.29 -3.51 26.92
CA LEU A 223 -1.36 -3.01 27.93
C LEU A 223 -1.28 -1.47 27.97
N LEU A 224 -1.54 -0.82 26.83
CA LEU A 224 -1.65 0.64 26.73
C LEU A 224 -3.06 1.20 27.02
N GLY A 225 -4.03 0.34 27.40
CA GLY A 225 -5.42 0.72 27.67
C GLY A 225 -6.23 1.11 26.42
N ASN A 226 -5.81 0.75 25.21
CA ASN A 226 -6.34 1.28 23.94
C ASN A 226 -6.71 0.19 22.90
N ALA A 227 -6.87 -1.08 23.31
CA ALA A 227 -7.19 -2.17 22.38
C ALA A 227 -8.55 -2.00 21.68
N GLY A 228 -9.56 -1.49 22.37
CA GLY A 228 -10.89 -1.26 21.80
C GLY A 228 -10.86 -0.27 20.63
N GLU A 229 -10.17 0.85 20.80
CA GLU A 229 -10.00 1.87 19.74
C GLU A 229 -9.19 1.31 18.54
N MET A 230 -8.12 0.55 18.80
CA MET A 230 -7.34 -0.09 17.74
C MET A 230 -8.20 -1.06 16.93
N ILE A 231 -8.98 -1.93 17.58
CA ILE A 231 -9.87 -2.89 16.89
C ILE A 231 -10.96 -2.13 16.13
N TYR A 232 -11.57 -1.12 16.76
CA TYR A 232 -12.58 -0.31 16.10
C TYR A 232 -12.03 0.34 14.82
N ALA A 233 -10.93 1.07 14.93
CA ALA A 233 -10.35 1.81 13.84
C ALA A 233 -9.86 0.88 12.71
N SER A 234 -9.03 -0.11 13.05
CA SER A 234 -8.35 -0.94 12.03
C SER A 234 -9.21 -2.05 11.41
N ILE A 235 -10.31 -2.45 12.09
CA ILE A 235 -11.16 -3.55 11.63
C ILE A 235 -12.59 -3.06 11.42
N ILE A 236 -13.29 -2.63 12.48
CA ILE A 236 -14.74 -2.39 12.45
C ILE A 236 -15.08 -1.22 11.53
N PHE A 237 -14.36 -0.10 11.65
CA PHE A 237 -14.55 1.08 10.81
C PHE A 237 -14.43 0.79 9.31
N ASN A 238 -13.54 -0.12 8.91
CA ASN A 238 -13.36 -0.48 7.51
C ASN A 238 -14.59 -1.14 6.88
N PHE A 239 -15.46 -1.78 7.65
CA PHE A 239 -16.75 -2.28 7.16
C PHE A 239 -17.71 -1.14 6.85
N SER A 240 -17.82 -0.15 7.76
CA SER A 240 -18.64 1.05 7.54
C SER A 240 -18.12 1.87 6.36
N TYR A 241 -16.80 2.08 6.29
CA TYR A 241 -16.13 2.74 5.17
C TYR A 241 -16.42 2.08 3.82
N SER A 242 -16.42 0.75 3.81
CA SER A 242 -16.72 -0.02 2.61
C SER A 242 -18.20 0.00 2.24
N ALA A 243 -19.11 0.15 3.20
CA ALA A 243 -20.56 0.16 2.98
C ALA A 243 -21.09 1.54 2.56
N ALA A 244 -20.36 2.63 2.83
CA ALA A 244 -20.80 4.01 2.66
C ALA A 244 -20.91 4.49 1.19
N LYS A 245 -20.52 3.69 0.22
CA LYS A 245 -20.59 4.04 -1.21
C LYS A 245 -21.62 3.18 -1.93
N ASP A 246 -22.53 3.83 -2.66
CA ASP A 246 -23.35 3.13 -3.64
C ASP A 246 -22.47 2.45 -4.69
N ARG A 247 -22.61 1.15 -4.86
CA ARG A 247 -21.78 0.35 -5.75
C ARG A 247 -22.58 -0.15 -6.93
N GLU A 248 -22.01 0.04 -8.11
CA GLU A 248 -22.40 -0.74 -9.26
C GLU A 248 -21.59 -2.04 -9.30
N TRP A 249 -22.20 -3.15 -9.73
CA TRP A 249 -21.49 -4.44 -9.84
C TRP A 249 -20.27 -4.37 -10.78
N LEU A 250 -20.24 -3.42 -11.73
CA LEU A 250 -19.12 -3.18 -12.63
C LEU A 250 -17.91 -2.52 -11.95
N ASP A 251 -18.08 -1.90 -10.77
CA ASP A 251 -16.99 -1.29 -10.01
C ASP A 251 -15.88 -2.27 -9.64
N ILE A 252 -16.19 -3.57 -9.58
CA ILE A 252 -15.17 -4.62 -9.33
C ILE A 252 -14.13 -4.70 -10.46
N PHE A 253 -14.44 -4.19 -11.64
CA PHE A 253 -13.50 -4.12 -12.78
C PHE A 253 -12.80 -2.78 -12.89
N GLY A 254 -12.96 -1.87 -11.94
CA GLY A 254 -12.40 -0.52 -11.97
C GLY A 254 -10.89 -0.46 -12.16
N GLY A 255 -10.15 -1.48 -11.70
CA GLY A 255 -8.71 -1.61 -11.90
C GLY A 255 -8.27 -1.74 -13.36
N PHE A 256 -9.13 -2.30 -14.21
CA PHE A 256 -8.83 -2.49 -15.64
C PHE A 256 -8.92 -1.21 -16.48
N GLY A 257 -9.47 -0.13 -15.93
CA GLY A 257 -9.56 1.17 -16.59
C GLY A 257 -8.66 2.25 -15.96
N ARG A 258 -7.80 1.91 -14.99
CA ARG A 258 -6.93 2.87 -14.30
C ARG A 258 -5.58 3.02 -15.00
N TYR A 259 -5.05 4.25 -14.98
CA TYR A 259 -3.74 4.61 -15.55
C TYR A 259 -2.64 3.59 -15.25
N GLY A 260 -2.04 3.06 -16.31
CA GLY A 260 -0.94 2.11 -16.25
C GLY A 260 -1.33 0.70 -15.82
N MET A 261 -2.56 0.48 -15.29
CA MET A 261 -3.07 -0.83 -14.89
C MET A 261 -3.97 -1.48 -15.93
N ASP A 262 -4.46 -0.74 -16.91
CA ASP A 262 -5.29 -1.23 -18.00
C ASP A 262 -4.62 -2.38 -18.77
N TRP A 263 -3.48 -2.13 -19.42
CA TRP A 263 -2.72 -3.15 -20.14
C TRP A 263 -2.24 -4.27 -19.21
N TYR A 264 -1.84 -3.92 -17.98
CA TYR A 264 -1.29 -4.84 -16.99
C TYR A 264 -2.36 -5.81 -16.48
N GLY A 265 -3.52 -5.27 -16.10
CA GLY A 265 -4.67 -6.05 -15.66
C GLY A 265 -5.19 -6.97 -16.77
N TRP A 266 -5.36 -6.44 -17.99
CA TRP A 266 -5.82 -7.23 -19.14
C TRP A 266 -4.85 -8.34 -19.53
N PHE A 267 -3.54 -8.08 -19.50
CA PHE A 267 -2.54 -9.12 -19.72
C PHE A 267 -2.62 -10.23 -18.67
N THR A 268 -2.72 -9.83 -17.39
CA THR A 268 -2.85 -10.80 -16.28
C THR A 268 -4.11 -11.64 -16.41
N LEU A 269 -5.22 -11.02 -16.80
CA LEU A 269 -6.49 -11.71 -17.06
C LEU A 269 -6.37 -12.70 -18.23
N ALA A 270 -5.73 -12.29 -19.33
CA ALA A 270 -5.49 -13.16 -20.46
C ALA A 270 -4.62 -14.37 -20.09
N ALA A 271 -3.55 -14.15 -19.32
CA ALA A 271 -2.70 -15.23 -18.81
C ALA A 271 -3.48 -16.17 -17.87
N TRP A 272 -4.38 -15.63 -17.04
CA TRP A 272 -5.28 -16.41 -16.19
C TRP A 272 -6.26 -17.26 -17.03
N PHE A 273 -6.81 -16.75 -18.12
CA PHE A 273 -7.65 -17.57 -19.03
C PHE A 273 -6.87 -18.71 -19.67
N VAL A 274 -5.64 -18.48 -20.14
CA VAL A 274 -4.77 -19.55 -20.68
C VAL A 274 -4.53 -20.63 -19.62
N LEU A 275 -4.25 -20.21 -18.38
CA LEU A 275 -4.16 -21.13 -17.24
C LEU A 275 -5.46 -21.92 -17.04
N GLY A 276 -6.61 -21.25 -17.11
CA GLY A 276 -7.92 -21.89 -16.96
C GLY A 276 -8.14 -23.05 -17.94
N PHE A 277 -7.78 -22.86 -19.21
CA PHE A 277 -7.84 -23.94 -20.20
C PHE A 277 -6.90 -25.10 -19.85
N ARG A 278 -5.70 -24.81 -19.35
CA ARG A 278 -4.77 -25.86 -18.91
C ARG A 278 -5.30 -26.63 -17.71
N VAL A 279 -5.84 -25.92 -16.71
CA VAL A 279 -6.44 -26.54 -15.52
C VAL A 279 -7.63 -27.41 -15.90
N LEU A 280 -8.46 -26.96 -16.85
CA LEU A 280 -9.56 -27.74 -17.39
C LEU A 280 -9.06 -29.03 -18.06
N ALA A 281 -8.00 -28.97 -18.85
CA ALA A 281 -7.37 -30.14 -19.45
C ALA A 281 -6.82 -31.11 -18.38
N SER A 282 -6.17 -30.60 -17.34
CA SER A 282 -5.72 -31.38 -16.16
C SER A 282 -6.90 -32.04 -15.43
N PHE A 283 -8.01 -31.32 -15.31
CA PHE A 283 -9.24 -31.83 -14.69
C PHE A 283 -9.82 -33.01 -15.47
N VAL A 284 -9.94 -32.90 -16.80
CA VAL A 284 -10.41 -33.99 -17.66
C VAL A 284 -9.48 -35.21 -17.53
N GLN A 285 -8.18 -35.00 -17.39
CA GLN A 285 -7.18 -36.06 -17.18
C GLN A 285 -7.12 -36.60 -15.74
N ARG A 286 -7.88 -36.01 -14.80
CA ARG A 286 -7.88 -36.31 -13.36
C ARG A 286 -6.50 -36.09 -12.70
N LYS A 287 -5.74 -35.11 -13.19
CA LYS A 287 -4.38 -34.78 -12.73
C LYS A 287 -4.28 -33.40 -12.06
N VAL A 288 -5.40 -32.78 -11.69
CA VAL A 288 -5.43 -31.47 -11.06
C VAL A 288 -4.65 -31.48 -9.73
N SER A 289 -3.79 -30.49 -9.56
CA SER A 289 -3.01 -30.25 -8.33
C SER A 289 -3.61 -29.14 -7.47
N VAL A 290 -3.23 -29.07 -6.17
CA VAL A 290 -3.58 -27.96 -5.27
C VAL A 290 -3.08 -26.64 -5.84
N PHE A 291 -1.89 -26.63 -6.44
CA PHE A 291 -1.29 -25.46 -7.05
C PHE A 291 -2.12 -24.90 -8.21
N GLU A 292 -2.62 -25.75 -9.09
CA GLU A 292 -3.47 -25.33 -10.21
C GLU A 292 -4.79 -24.74 -9.72
N VAL A 293 -5.41 -25.33 -8.70
CA VAL A 293 -6.63 -24.79 -8.09
C VAL A 293 -6.34 -23.43 -7.42
N PHE A 294 -5.21 -23.32 -6.73
CA PHE A 294 -4.76 -22.05 -6.14
C PHE A 294 -4.63 -20.95 -7.19
N LEU A 295 -3.92 -21.21 -8.28
CA LEU A 295 -3.78 -20.24 -9.36
C LEU A 295 -5.12 -19.85 -9.98
N LEU A 296 -6.05 -20.80 -10.14
CA LEU A 296 -7.38 -20.51 -10.70
C LEU A 296 -8.19 -19.58 -9.81
N LEU A 297 -8.06 -19.70 -8.49
CA LEU A 297 -8.81 -18.89 -7.50
C LEU A 297 -8.18 -17.52 -7.24
N TRP A 298 -6.85 -17.40 -7.34
CA TRP A 298 -6.12 -16.29 -6.77
C TRP A 298 -6.47 -14.95 -7.42
N PHE A 299 -6.37 -14.81 -8.74
CA PHE A 299 -6.60 -13.52 -9.39
C PHE A 299 -8.05 -13.02 -9.28
N PRO A 300 -9.09 -13.84 -9.44
CA PRO A 300 -10.45 -13.42 -9.15
C PRO A 300 -10.66 -12.92 -7.71
N ILE A 301 -10.03 -13.57 -6.73
CA ILE A 301 -10.09 -13.13 -5.32
C ILE A 301 -9.37 -11.78 -5.15
N GLU A 302 -8.19 -11.58 -5.77
CA GLU A 302 -7.49 -10.28 -5.73
C GLU A 302 -8.31 -9.17 -6.37
N ILE A 303 -8.96 -9.41 -7.52
CA ILE A 303 -9.89 -8.47 -8.16
C ILE A 303 -11.00 -8.06 -7.17
N LEU A 304 -11.63 -9.04 -6.54
CA LEU A 304 -12.72 -8.79 -5.58
C LEU A 304 -12.24 -7.95 -4.38
N LEU A 305 -11.14 -8.35 -3.74
CA LEU A 305 -10.65 -7.70 -2.52
C LEU A 305 -10.12 -6.28 -2.78
N SER A 306 -9.44 -6.05 -3.90
CA SER A 306 -8.92 -4.73 -4.28
C SER A 306 -10.04 -3.72 -4.54
N ASN A 307 -11.21 -4.17 -4.95
CA ASN A 307 -12.36 -3.32 -5.29
C ASN A 307 -13.45 -3.30 -4.22
N LEU A 308 -13.24 -3.93 -3.04
CA LEU A 308 -14.24 -3.98 -1.97
C LEU A 308 -14.74 -2.61 -1.50
N SER A 309 -13.90 -1.57 -1.55
CA SER A 309 -14.30 -0.21 -1.17
C SER A 309 -15.02 0.56 -2.27
N GLY A 310 -15.01 0.07 -3.52
CA GLY A 310 -15.54 0.77 -4.71
C GLY A 310 -14.81 2.08 -5.06
N ARG A 311 -13.69 2.41 -4.40
CA ARG A 311 -12.98 3.70 -4.59
C ARG A 311 -11.89 3.66 -5.67
N ASN A 312 -11.45 2.48 -6.06
CA ASN A 312 -10.55 2.24 -7.19
C ASN A 312 -9.28 3.11 -7.22
N PHE A 313 -8.64 3.35 -6.05
CA PHE A 313 -7.35 4.04 -6.00
C PHE A 313 -6.24 3.16 -6.58
N THR A 314 -5.28 3.76 -7.29
CA THR A 314 -4.23 3.04 -8.02
C THR A 314 -3.42 2.11 -7.12
N HIS A 315 -3.07 2.54 -5.91
CA HIS A 315 -2.31 1.73 -4.95
C HIS A 315 -3.06 0.48 -4.44
N TYR A 316 -4.39 0.40 -4.58
CA TYR A 316 -5.15 -0.81 -4.22
C TYR A 316 -4.79 -2.02 -5.09
N TYR A 317 -4.18 -1.79 -6.25
CA TYR A 317 -3.78 -2.82 -7.20
C TYR A 317 -2.33 -3.29 -7.03
N ILE A 318 -1.60 -2.81 -6.01
CA ILE A 318 -0.26 -3.28 -5.67
C ILE A 318 -0.26 -4.81 -5.47
N GLY A 319 -1.27 -5.38 -4.81
CA GLY A 319 -1.43 -6.82 -4.61
C GLY A 319 -1.48 -7.63 -5.91
N TRP A 320 -2.01 -7.05 -7.00
CA TRP A 320 -2.07 -7.72 -8.30
C TRP A 320 -0.70 -8.03 -8.89
N THR A 321 0.33 -7.28 -8.48
CA THR A 321 1.68 -7.43 -9.01
C THR A 321 2.29 -8.80 -8.70
N LEU A 322 1.96 -9.41 -7.56
CA LEU A 322 2.39 -10.78 -7.23
C LEU A 322 1.70 -11.81 -8.14
N ALA A 323 0.40 -11.70 -8.31
CA ALA A 323 -0.36 -12.61 -9.19
C ALA A 323 0.15 -12.49 -10.63
N ALA A 324 0.28 -11.26 -11.12
CA ALA A 324 0.77 -10.98 -12.46
C ALA A 324 2.18 -11.53 -12.72
N ALA A 325 3.09 -11.44 -11.74
CA ALA A 325 4.42 -12.04 -11.83
C ALA A 325 4.36 -13.57 -12.02
N VAL A 326 3.48 -14.24 -11.26
CA VAL A 326 3.33 -15.69 -11.33
C VAL A 326 2.68 -16.11 -12.64
N TYR A 327 1.62 -15.43 -13.07
CA TYR A 327 0.94 -15.76 -14.34
C TYR A 327 1.79 -15.44 -15.57
N SER A 328 2.56 -14.35 -15.57
CA SER A 328 3.46 -14.02 -16.66
C SER A 328 4.62 -15.00 -16.75
N ALA A 329 5.19 -15.43 -15.63
CA ALA A 329 6.22 -16.47 -15.59
C ALA A 329 5.66 -17.83 -16.08
N PHE A 330 4.45 -18.19 -15.67
CA PHE A 330 3.75 -19.37 -16.17
C PHE A 330 3.57 -19.30 -17.69
N LEU A 331 3.01 -18.21 -18.19
CA LEU A 331 2.78 -18.04 -19.64
C LEU A 331 4.09 -18.09 -20.43
N PHE A 332 5.16 -17.45 -19.94
CA PHE A 332 6.48 -17.55 -20.54
C PHE A 332 6.96 -19.00 -20.64
N ALA A 333 6.80 -19.77 -19.55
CA ALA A 333 7.22 -21.17 -19.52
C ALA A 333 6.45 -22.03 -20.54
N GLU A 334 5.12 -21.83 -20.65
CA GLU A 334 4.31 -22.54 -21.64
C GLU A 334 4.68 -22.21 -23.08
N VAL A 335 4.86 -20.91 -23.38
CA VAL A 335 5.28 -20.45 -24.72
C VAL A 335 6.66 -20.98 -25.07
N TRP A 336 7.60 -20.94 -24.12
CA TRP A 336 8.95 -21.48 -24.30
C TRP A 336 8.91 -22.98 -24.63
N GLN A 337 8.17 -23.76 -23.82
CA GLN A 337 8.06 -25.20 -24.04
C GLN A 337 7.40 -25.53 -25.40
N ALA A 338 6.38 -24.77 -25.79
CA ALA A 338 5.70 -24.94 -27.08
C ALA A 338 6.63 -24.63 -28.27
N ALA A 339 7.44 -23.56 -28.15
CA ALA A 339 8.32 -23.09 -29.22
C ALA A 339 9.57 -23.96 -29.39
N PHE A 340 10.21 -24.33 -28.29
CA PHE A 340 11.52 -24.98 -28.29
C PHE A 340 11.48 -26.47 -27.99
N LYS A 341 10.33 -27.01 -27.53
CA LYS A 341 10.14 -28.41 -27.13
C LYS A 341 11.10 -28.88 -26.03
N VAL A 342 11.68 -27.94 -25.29
CA VAL A 342 12.63 -28.17 -24.19
C VAL A 342 12.06 -27.49 -22.93
N PRO A 343 12.05 -28.17 -21.76
CA PRO A 343 11.62 -27.54 -20.51
C PRO A 343 12.46 -26.28 -20.21
N PRO A 344 11.84 -25.17 -19.73
CA PRO A 344 12.57 -23.94 -19.43
C PRO A 344 13.68 -24.11 -18.37
N LEU A 345 13.56 -25.11 -17.47
CA LEU A 345 14.56 -25.44 -16.46
C LEU A 345 15.86 -25.98 -17.05
N GLU A 346 15.78 -26.72 -18.18
CA GLU A 346 16.94 -27.39 -18.81
C GLU A 346 17.60 -26.55 -19.88
N GLY A 347 16.91 -25.53 -20.39
CA GLY A 347 17.36 -24.75 -21.56
C GLY A 347 18.29 -23.57 -21.26
N TRP A 348 18.48 -23.21 -19.98
CA TRP A 348 19.24 -22.01 -19.62
C TRP A 348 20.53 -22.33 -18.87
N SER A 349 21.65 -22.26 -19.57
CA SER A 349 22.98 -22.30 -18.92
C SER A 349 23.21 -21.02 -18.09
N ASP A 350 24.12 -21.07 -17.11
CA ASP A 350 24.53 -19.89 -16.31
C ASP A 350 24.98 -18.73 -17.21
N GLY A 351 25.60 -19.02 -18.35
CA GLY A 351 26.03 -18.02 -19.30
C GLY A 351 24.87 -17.31 -20.01
N PHE A 352 23.84 -18.05 -20.38
CA PHE A 352 22.64 -17.48 -21.00
C PHE A 352 21.80 -16.67 -20.01
N SER A 353 21.65 -17.18 -18.78
CA SER A 353 21.00 -16.47 -17.69
C SER A 353 21.67 -15.14 -17.37
N ALA A 354 23.00 -15.12 -17.38
CA ALA A 354 23.79 -13.91 -17.20
C ALA A 354 23.62 -12.92 -18.36
N ALA A 355 23.61 -13.41 -19.59
CA ALA A 355 23.41 -12.58 -20.78
C ALA A 355 22.00 -11.97 -20.80
N ALA A 356 20.95 -12.74 -20.47
CA ALA A 356 19.59 -12.25 -20.38
C ALA A 356 19.45 -11.19 -19.27
N SER A 357 20.03 -11.41 -18.09
CA SER A 357 20.03 -10.42 -17.00
C SER A 357 20.73 -9.13 -17.41
N LEU A 358 21.87 -9.23 -18.09
CA LEU A 358 22.61 -8.06 -18.60
C LEU A 358 21.80 -7.30 -19.65
N ALA A 359 21.15 -8.02 -20.57
CA ALA A 359 20.28 -7.41 -21.58
C ALA A 359 19.11 -6.65 -20.92
N LEU A 360 18.49 -7.23 -19.89
CA LEU A 360 17.43 -6.57 -19.12
C LEU A 360 17.94 -5.35 -18.36
N ILE A 361 19.13 -5.40 -17.77
CA ILE A 361 19.77 -4.24 -17.12
C ILE A 361 19.97 -3.11 -18.13
N ILE A 362 20.54 -3.41 -19.30
CA ILE A 362 20.74 -2.44 -20.37
C ILE A 362 19.39 -1.84 -20.81
N LEU A 363 18.37 -2.70 -20.98
CA LEU A 363 17.03 -2.28 -21.34
C LEU A 363 16.45 -1.32 -20.29
N LEU A 364 16.50 -1.65 -18.99
CA LEU A 364 16.00 -0.77 -17.92
C LEU A 364 16.68 0.60 -17.95
N ILE A 365 17.98 0.63 -18.16
CA ILE A 365 18.73 1.89 -18.26
C ILE A 365 18.27 2.69 -19.49
N ALA A 366 18.11 2.03 -20.62
CA ALA A 366 17.77 2.67 -21.90
C ALA A 366 16.33 3.21 -21.94
N ILE A 367 15.35 2.50 -21.35
CA ILE A 367 13.94 2.92 -21.40
C ILE A 367 13.56 3.93 -20.32
N SER A 368 14.42 4.19 -19.33
CA SER A 368 14.10 5.04 -18.18
C SER A 368 15.20 6.06 -17.86
N PRO A 369 15.70 6.83 -18.84
CA PRO A 369 16.81 7.78 -18.63
C PRO A 369 16.45 8.87 -17.63
N SER A 370 15.19 9.31 -17.57
CA SER A 370 14.71 10.31 -16.59
C SER A 370 14.84 9.83 -15.14
N SER A 371 14.54 8.57 -14.87
CA SER A 371 14.67 7.97 -13.53
C SER A 371 16.12 7.95 -13.08
N TRP A 372 17.03 7.54 -13.94
CA TRP A 372 18.46 7.50 -13.63
C TRP A 372 19.06 8.91 -13.49
N THR A 373 18.57 9.88 -14.27
CA THR A 373 18.94 11.29 -14.11
C THR A 373 18.48 11.83 -12.76
N ARG A 374 17.30 11.45 -12.26
CA ARG A 374 16.85 11.79 -10.90
C ARG A 374 17.82 11.24 -9.86
N TYR A 375 18.13 9.95 -9.89
CA TYR A 375 19.10 9.38 -8.94
C TYR A 375 20.47 10.05 -9.01
N ALA A 376 20.96 10.36 -10.21
CA ALA A 376 22.20 11.13 -10.35
C ALA A 376 22.09 12.53 -9.73
N GLY A 377 20.93 13.19 -9.85
CA GLY A 377 20.60 14.45 -9.17
C GLY A 377 20.66 14.33 -7.66
N THR A 378 20.03 13.29 -7.10
CA THR A 378 20.06 12.97 -5.66
C THR A 378 21.49 12.82 -5.14
N PHE A 379 22.35 12.07 -5.84
CA PHE A 379 23.74 11.90 -5.44
C PHE A 379 24.54 13.21 -5.52
N ARG A 380 24.31 14.02 -6.54
CA ARG A 380 24.99 15.33 -6.69
C ARG A 380 24.60 16.33 -5.61
N SER A 381 23.36 16.28 -5.14
CA SER A 381 22.84 17.14 -4.06
C SER A 381 23.20 16.63 -2.66
N GLY A 382 23.97 15.55 -2.53
CA GLY A 382 24.27 14.93 -1.24
C GLY A 382 23.05 14.31 -0.54
N GLY A 383 21.98 14.00 -1.31
CA GLY A 383 20.76 13.39 -0.75
C GLY A 383 19.88 14.38 0.03
N ALA A 384 20.03 15.69 -0.16
CA ALA A 384 19.15 16.66 0.48
C ALA A 384 17.69 16.37 0.14
N ALA A 385 16.83 16.30 1.16
CA ALA A 385 15.40 16.10 0.95
C ALA A 385 14.73 17.36 0.37
N TYR A 386 13.66 17.17 -0.35
CA TYR A 386 12.83 18.25 -0.87
C TYR A 386 12.31 19.13 0.27
N VAL A 387 12.39 20.44 0.08
CA VAL A 387 11.86 21.44 1.01
C VAL A 387 10.57 22.00 0.41
N ASP A 388 9.44 21.67 1.01
CA ASP A 388 8.14 22.21 0.61
C ASP A 388 8.01 23.68 1.06
N PRO A 389 7.60 24.59 0.15
CA PRO A 389 7.48 26.02 0.49
C PRO A 389 6.51 26.33 1.63
N ILE A 390 5.38 25.59 1.71
CA ILE A 390 4.38 25.77 2.78
C ILE A 390 4.97 25.30 4.11
N SER A 391 5.65 24.14 4.14
CA SER A 391 6.30 23.61 5.33
C SER A 391 7.41 24.52 5.83
N ALA A 392 8.17 25.12 4.91
CA ALA A 392 9.20 26.12 5.24
C ALA A 392 8.56 27.36 5.88
N TYR A 393 7.51 27.90 5.26
CA TYR A 393 6.78 29.05 5.79
C TYR A 393 6.25 28.79 7.20
N ILE A 394 5.59 27.65 7.42
CA ILE A 394 5.05 27.28 8.74
C ILE A 394 6.18 27.21 9.77
N ARG A 395 7.28 26.52 9.45
CA ARG A 395 8.43 26.39 10.35
C ARG A 395 9.04 27.74 10.72
N ASP A 396 9.17 28.65 9.74
CA ASP A 396 9.83 29.93 9.92
C ASP A 396 8.93 30.97 10.62
N ASN A 397 7.60 30.75 10.65
CA ASN A 397 6.60 31.67 11.22
C ASN A 397 5.87 31.12 12.45
N THR A 398 6.31 29.98 13.01
CA THR A 398 5.78 29.40 14.26
C THR A 398 6.91 28.88 15.14
N GLN A 399 6.65 28.75 16.44
CA GLN A 399 7.57 28.10 17.38
C GLN A 399 7.44 26.56 17.31
N PRO A 400 8.44 25.78 17.75
CA PRO A 400 8.38 24.31 17.74
C PRO A 400 7.15 23.70 18.43
N ASP A 401 6.68 24.33 19.50
CA ASP A 401 5.55 23.84 20.31
C ASP A 401 4.19 24.37 19.83
N ASP A 402 4.17 25.26 18.82
CA ASP A 402 2.92 25.78 18.27
C ASP A 402 2.17 24.70 17.50
N LEU A 403 0.86 24.64 17.72
CA LEU A 403 -0.03 23.74 17.00
C LEU A 403 -0.37 24.31 15.62
N VAL A 404 -0.45 23.43 14.63
CA VAL A 404 -0.84 23.78 13.26
C VAL A 404 -1.88 22.81 12.73
N LEU A 405 -3.04 23.34 12.38
CA LEU A 405 -4.11 22.55 11.77
C LEU A 405 -3.93 22.53 10.24
N THR A 406 -3.97 21.36 9.63
CA THR A 406 -4.18 21.22 8.19
C THR A 406 -5.65 20.87 7.94
N TRP A 407 -6.42 21.81 7.41
CA TRP A 407 -7.85 21.64 7.17
C TRP A 407 -8.11 20.62 6.05
N TYR A 408 -7.31 20.60 5.02
CA TYR A 408 -7.19 19.47 4.10
C TYR A 408 -6.04 18.56 4.55
N PRO A 409 -6.15 17.21 4.45
CA PRO A 409 -5.23 16.28 5.11
C PRO A 409 -3.85 16.20 4.42
N GLU A 410 -3.14 17.31 4.37
CA GLU A 410 -1.76 17.43 3.89
C GLU A 410 -0.75 17.23 5.04
N MET A 411 -0.90 16.14 5.80
CA MET A 411 -0.07 15.88 6.99
C MET A 411 1.42 15.74 6.68
N GLY A 412 1.79 15.50 5.42
CA GLY A 412 3.17 15.61 4.97
C GLY A 412 3.76 17.01 5.19
N VAL A 413 2.95 18.06 5.08
CA VAL A 413 3.34 19.45 5.39
C VAL A 413 3.64 19.60 6.87
N SER A 414 2.75 19.12 7.75
CA SER A 414 2.95 19.14 9.21
C SER A 414 4.20 18.37 9.62
N PHE A 415 4.42 17.18 9.03
CA PHE A 415 5.65 16.40 9.25
C PHE A 415 6.90 17.18 8.86
N MET A 416 6.93 17.76 7.65
CA MET A 416 8.11 18.51 7.16
C MET A 416 8.33 19.83 7.89
N ALA A 417 7.26 20.45 8.41
CA ALA A 417 7.34 21.64 9.26
C ALA A 417 7.75 21.30 10.71
N GLY A 418 7.63 20.04 11.13
CA GLY A 418 7.82 19.62 12.53
C GLY A 418 6.76 20.19 13.46
N ARG A 419 5.49 20.21 13.04
CA ARG A 419 4.38 20.78 13.83
C ARG A 419 3.31 19.74 14.08
N VAL A 420 2.67 19.85 15.25
CA VAL A 420 1.64 18.93 15.73
C VAL A 420 0.26 19.51 15.46
N SER A 421 -0.69 18.64 15.09
CA SER A 421 -2.09 19.01 14.92
C SER A 421 -2.79 19.10 16.28
N PRO A 422 -3.70 20.07 16.50
CA PRO A 422 -4.50 20.17 17.72
C PRO A 422 -5.56 19.08 17.85
N VAL A 423 -5.94 18.41 16.76
CA VAL A 423 -7.08 17.50 16.71
C VAL A 423 -6.64 16.03 16.57
N LYS A 424 -7.37 15.13 17.24
CA LYS A 424 -7.17 13.68 17.14
C LYS A 424 -7.57 13.14 15.76
N TYR A 425 -8.70 13.60 15.22
CA TYR A 425 -9.24 13.17 13.94
C TYR A 425 -8.79 14.12 12.84
N LEU A 426 -7.70 13.78 12.16
CA LEU A 426 -7.06 14.68 11.20
C LEU A 426 -7.87 14.85 9.91
N TYR A 427 -8.50 13.78 9.44
CA TYR A 427 -9.36 13.79 8.26
C TYR A 427 -10.55 12.85 8.39
N TYR A 428 -10.27 11.56 8.54
CA TYR A 428 -11.29 10.56 8.81
C TYR A 428 -11.65 10.61 10.30
N PRO A 429 -12.90 10.38 10.65
CA PRO A 429 -14.06 10.16 9.79
C PRO A 429 -14.84 11.45 9.47
N LEU A 430 -14.34 12.65 9.79
CA LEU A 430 -15.08 13.91 9.72
C LEU A 430 -15.72 14.15 8.34
N PHE A 431 -14.98 13.93 7.25
CA PHE A 431 -15.44 14.16 5.88
C PHE A 431 -15.81 12.87 5.14
N LEU A 432 -16.28 11.86 5.85
CA LEU A 432 -16.69 10.60 5.26
C LEU A 432 -18.12 10.26 5.65
N GLU A 433 -19.03 10.34 4.67
CA GLU A 433 -20.44 10.00 4.85
C GLU A 433 -20.61 8.59 5.45
N GLY A 434 -21.51 8.46 6.44
CA GLY A 434 -21.78 7.20 7.12
C GLY A 434 -20.74 6.76 8.15
N SER A 435 -19.66 7.53 8.35
CA SER A 435 -18.58 7.21 9.29
C SER A 435 -18.45 8.20 10.43
N LEU A 436 -19.04 9.40 10.31
CA LEU A 436 -19.06 10.40 11.35
C LEU A 436 -20.12 10.05 12.39
N THR A 437 -19.75 10.08 13.66
CA THR A 437 -20.69 10.02 14.78
C THR A 437 -20.74 11.38 15.50
N PRO A 438 -21.84 11.69 16.24
CA PRO A 438 -21.93 12.93 17.00
C PRO A 438 -20.78 13.12 18.01
N GLU A 439 -20.27 12.02 18.59
CA GLU A 439 -19.17 12.03 19.54
C GLU A 439 -17.85 12.41 18.87
N ILE A 440 -17.59 11.91 17.64
CA ILE A 440 -16.38 12.23 16.86
C ILE A 440 -16.40 13.69 16.45
N GLU A 441 -17.55 14.19 15.99
CA GLU A 441 -17.71 15.59 15.59
C GLU A 441 -17.57 16.53 16.81
N ALA A 442 -18.20 16.21 17.93
CA ALA A 442 -18.06 16.95 19.18
C ALA A 442 -16.60 16.99 19.65
N ARG A 443 -15.91 15.86 19.60
CA ARG A 443 -14.48 15.78 19.98
C ARG A 443 -13.60 16.62 19.09
N TYR A 444 -13.85 16.63 17.77
CA TYR A 444 -13.08 17.47 16.85
C TYR A 444 -13.23 18.95 17.17
N ILE A 445 -14.47 19.42 17.42
CA ILE A 445 -14.75 20.81 17.78
C ILE A 445 -14.14 21.16 19.13
N GLU A 446 -14.26 20.28 20.12
CA GLU A 446 -13.63 20.44 21.44
C GLU A 446 -12.10 20.57 21.33
N ASP A 447 -11.44 19.65 20.60
CA ASP A 447 -9.99 19.68 20.40
C ASP A 447 -9.55 20.99 19.75
N LEU A 448 -10.25 21.45 18.69
CA LEU A 448 -9.94 22.67 17.96
C LEU A 448 -10.13 23.93 18.82
N THR A 449 -11.22 24.00 19.58
CA THR A 449 -11.58 25.21 20.35
C THR A 449 -10.81 25.30 21.67
N THR A 450 -10.45 24.17 22.28
CA THR A 450 -9.67 24.11 23.52
C THR A 450 -8.19 24.36 23.27
N ASN A 451 -7.67 23.91 22.11
CA ASN A 451 -6.28 24.05 21.72
C ASN A 451 -6.19 24.80 20.38
N PRO A 452 -6.50 26.10 20.33
CA PRO A 452 -6.51 26.84 19.07
C PRO A 452 -5.11 26.83 18.44
N PRO A 453 -4.99 26.37 17.18
CA PRO A 453 -3.70 26.34 16.49
C PRO A 453 -3.21 27.76 16.17
N GLU A 454 -1.91 27.99 16.20
CA GLU A 454 -1.30 29.24 15.79
C GLU A 454 -1.54 29.54 14.30
N LEU A 455 -1.46 28.48 13.46
CA LEU A 455 -1.79 28.55 12.04
C LEU A 455 -2.78 27.47 11.63
N ILE A 456 -3.66 27.84 10.68
CA ILE A 456 -4.50 26.88 9.96
C ILE A 456 -4.12 26.94 8.47
N LEU A 457 -3.80 25.80 7.91
CA LEU A 457 -3.55 25.63 6.47
C LEU A 457 -4.83 25.11 5.80
N ASP A 458 -5.41 25.89 4.90
CA ASP A 458 -6.56 25.51 4.10
C ASP A 458 -6.18 25.38 2.61
N CYS A 459 -6.04 24.15 2.15
CA CYS A 459 -5.81 23.82 0.73
C CYS A 459 -7.09 23.34 0.02
N ALA A 460 -8.27 23.57 0.58
CA ALA A 460 -9.55 23.10 0.05
C ALA A 460 -9.89 23.70 -1.33
N ARG A 461 -9.32 24.86 -1.67
CA ARG A 461 -9.52 25.49 -3.00
C ARG A 461 -9.02 24.63 -4.14
N SER A 462 -7.92 23.92 -3.94
CA SER A 462 -7.35 23.01 -4.95
C SER A 462 -8.01 21.63 -4.96
N VAL A 463 -8.98 21.36 -4.07
CA VAL A 463 -9.58 20.04 -3.89
C VAL A 463 -11.08 20.13 -3.68
N ASP A 464 -11.81 19.55 -4.59
CA ASP A 464 -13.29 19.56 -4.61
C ASP A 464 -13.96 18.69 -3.52
N ALA A 465 -13.22 18.23 -2.51
CA ALA A 465 -13.72 17.22 -1.57
C ALA A 465 -14.27 17.80 -0.26
N ILE A 466 -13.79 18.98 0.16
CA ILE A 466 -14.20 19.65 1.41
C ILE A 466 -14.41 21.15 1.20
N PRO A 467 -15.31 21.80 1.96
CA PRO A 467 -15.51 23.24 1.87
C PRO A 467 -14.33 24.00 2.47
N SER A 468 -13.98 25.12 1.85
CA SER A 468 -12.96 26.04 2.39
C SER A 468 -13.43 26.71 3.69
N LEU A 469 -12.48 27.01 4.56
CA LEU A 469 -12.70 27.83 5.76
C LEU A 469 -12.93 29.31 5.39
N ASP A 470 -12.38 29.76 4.26
CA ASP A 470 -12.64 31.12 3.74
C ASP A 470 -14.06 31.26 3.20
N PRO A 471 -14.88 32.20 3.72
CA PRO A 471 -16.26 32.39 3.28
C PRO A 471 -16.39 32.63 1.77
N VAL A 472 -15.49 33.42 1.18
CA VAL A 472 -15.55 33.79 -0.25
C VAL A 472 -15.28 32.55 -1.12
N THR A 473 -14.21 31.83 -0.85
CA THR A 473 -13.86 30.58 -1.55
C THR A 473 -14.95 29.53 -1.39
N ARG A 474 -15.52 29.41 -0.20
CA ARG A 474 -16.60 28.47 0.12
C ARG A 474 -17.88 28.78 -0.68
N GLU A 475 -18.23 30.06 -0.81
CA GLU A 475 -19.37 30.48 -1.61
C GLU A 475 -19.15 30.17 -3.10
N GLU A 476 -17.96 30.42 -3.63
CA GLU A 476 -17.56 30.01 -5.00
C GLU A 476 -17.71 28.50 -5.21
N GLN A 477 -17.21 27.69 -4.27
CA GLN A 477 -17.35 26.23 -4.31
C GLN A 477 -18.82 25.79 -4.32
N PHE A 478 -19.67 26.38 -3.47
CA PHE A 478 -21.09 26.02 -3.38
C PHE A 478 -21.91 26.50 -4.59
N SER A 479 -21.47 27.55 -5.25
CA SER A 479 -22.08 28.08 -6.47
C SER A 479 -21.69 27.28 -7.72
N THR A 480 -20.59 26.52 -7.66
CA THR A 480 -20.12 25.71 -8.80
C THR A 480 -21.03 24.50 -9.01
N PRO A 481 -21.63 24.33 -10.22
CA PRO A 481 -22.57 23.26 -10.50
C PRO A 481 -21.99 21.87 -10.22
N GLY A 482 -22.67 21.10 -9.37
CA GLY A 482 -22.30 19.72 -9.04
C GLY A 482 -21.19 19.56 -8.01
N LEU A 483 -20.47 20.61 -7.63
CA LEU A 483 -19.38 20.54 -6.65
C LEU A 483 -19.92 20.27 -5.24
N LYS A 484 -20.91 21.05 -4.80
CA LYS A 484 -21.55 20.87 -3.48
C LYS A 484 -22.11 19.46 -3.26
N ARG A 485 -22.60 18.80 -4.32
CA ARG A 485 -23.14 17.42 -4.22
C ARG A 485 -22.07 16.36 -3.98
N LYS A 486 -20.80 16.69 -4.22
CA LYS A 486 -19.67 15.77 -4.00
C LYS A 486 -19.11 15.87 -2.60
N MET A 487 -19.44 16.94 -1.87
CA MET A 487 -18.93 17.19 -0.52
C MET A 487 -19.90 16.59 0.50
N TYR A 488 -19.35 15.85 1.45
CA TYR A 488 -20.06 15.54 2.68
C TYR A 488 -19.90 16.72 3.65
N LEU A 489 -21.02 17.23 4.13
CA LEU A 489 -21.06 18.38 5.05
C LEU A 489 -21.47 17.87 6.45
N PRO A 490 -20.54 17.79 7.42
CA PRO A 490 -20.86 17.47 8.81
C PRO A 490 -21.95 18.37 9.38
N PRO A 491 -22.85 17.85 10.23
CA PRO A 491 -23.98 18.63 10.78
C PRO A 491 -23.58 19.89 11.53
N ARG A 492 -22.47 19.85 12.29
CA ARG A 492 -21.97 20.96 13.11
C ARG A 492 -20.83 21.75 12.44
N LEU A 493 -20.63 21.57 11.15
CA LEU A 493 -19.54 22.24 10.40
C LEU A 493 -19.60 23.78 10.51
N GLY A 494 -20.82 24.35 10.67
CA GLY A 494 -21.02 25.78 10.90
C GLY A 494 -20.29 26.33 12.12
N GLU A 495 -20.18 25.55 13.20
CA GLU A 495 -19.47 25.94 14.41
C GLU A 495 -17.95 26.11 14.17
N ILE A 496 -17.39 25.25 13.33
CA ILE A 496 -15.98 25.35 12.91
C ILE A 496 -15.76 26.62 12.07
N PHE A 497 -16.66 26.90 11.12
CA PHE A 497 -16.59 28.12 10.31
C PHE A 497 -16.66 29.37 11.17
N GLU A 498 -17.66 29.46 12.07
CA GLU A 498 -17.81 30.60 12.98
C GLU A 498 -16.59 30.76 13.90
N PHE A 499 -16.02 29.66 14.39
CA PHE A 499 -14.82 29.71 15.22
C PHE A 499 -13.63 30.31 14.45
N VAL A 500 -13.40 29.86 13.20
CA VAL A 500 -12.30 30.36 12.37
C VAL A 500 -12.53 31.82 11.97
N GLU A 501 -13.73 32.17 11.52
CA GLU A 501 -14.08 33.54 11.09
C GLU A 501 -13.94 34.56 12.24
N ARG A 502 -14.19 34.17 13.49
CA ARG A 502 -14.04 35.07 14.65
C ARG A 502 -12.62 35.20 15.14
N ASN A 503 -11.81 34.15 15.06
CA ASN A 503 -10.53 34.07 15.76
C ASN A 503 -9.32 34.13 14.83
N TYR A 504 -9.50 34.03 13.52
CA TYR A 504 -8.42 33.95 12.56
C TYR A 504 -8.57 34.96 11.42
N GLN A 505 -7.43 35.34 10.85
CA GLN A 505 -7.34 36.13 9.63
C GLN A 505 -6.41 35.49 8.62
N ILE A 506 -6.66 35.65 7.32
CA ILE A 506 -5.77 35.19 6.28
C ILE A 506 -4.49 36.02 6.32
N GLU A 507 -3.36 35.38 6.57
CA GLU A 507 -2.05 36.02 6.63
C GLU A 507 -1.31 35.87 5.30
N ASN A 508 -1.44 34.72 4.64
CA ASN A 508 -0.70 34.45 3.41
C ASN A 508 -1.44 33.45 2.50
N THR A 509 -1.02 33.38 1.23
CA THR A 509 -1.44 32.38 0.27
C THR A 509 -0.24 31.81 -0.46
N ILE A 510 -0.01 30.50 -0.35
CA ILE A 510 1.10 29.79 -0.98
C ILE A 510 0.56 28.60 -1.75
N ASN A 511 0.85 28.51 -3.06
CA ASN A 511 0.41 27.40 -3.92
C ASN A 511 -1.11 27.13 -3.81
N GLU A 512 -1.93 28.19 -3.86
CA GLU A 512 -3.41 28.16 -3.72
C GLU A 512 -3.93 27.74 -2.33
N CYS A 513 -3.05 27.44 -1.37
CA CYS A 513 -3.42 27.17 0.01
C CYS A 513 -3.47 28.49 0.80
N LEU A 514 -4.56 28.73 1.51
CA LEU A 514 -4.72 29.86 2.42
C LEU A 514 -4.09 29.52 3.77
N ILE A 515 -3.34 30.46 4.33
CA ILE A 515 -2.75 30.33 5.66
C ILE A 515 -3.42 31.36 6.56
N PHE A 516 -4.16 30.84 7.56
CA PHE A 516 -4.82 31.64 8.55
C PHE A 516 -3.96 31.71 9.82
N ARG A 517 -3.83 32.89 10.39
CA ARG A 517 -3.17 33.14 11.67
C ARG A 517 -4.18 33.47 12.75
N LEU A 518 -3.95 32.94 13.96
CA LEU A 518 -4.73 33.27 15.15
C LEU A 518 -4.59 34.77 15.48
N ASN A 519 -5.71 35.46 15.68
CA ASN A 519 -5.70 36.87 16.06
C ASN A 519 -5.04 37.04 17.44
N GLN A 520 -4.05 37.93 17.53
CA GLN A 520 -3.50 38.33 18.81
C GLN A 520 -4.51 39.22 19.51
N ASN A 521 -5.09 38.77 20.62
CA ASN A 521 -5.94 39.55 21.50
C ASN A 521 -5.11 40.54 22.34
#